data_74867ce833f68ec4104d24ffa7b3b6a4
#
_entry.id   74867ce833f68ec4104d24ffa7b3b6a4
#
_cell.length_a   1.000
_cell.length_b   1.000
_cell.length_c   1.000
_cell.angle_alpha   90.00
_cell.angle_beta   90.00
_cell.angle_gamma   90.00
#
_symmetry.space_group_name_H-M   'P 1'
#
loop_
_entity.id
_entity.type
_entity.pdbx_description
1 polymer ?
#
loop_
_entity_poly.entity_id
_entity_poly.type
_entity_poly.pdbx_seq_one_letter_code
_entity_poly.pdbx_strand_id
1 'polypeptide(L)'
;MSPTGARFHLKLDKATLGSHDPEIGKVQQFLTRFGYLTETIEPETLDTPTSEALRTFQRVMGIEETGELDGSTATALELPRCGTPDLGVIERLAGGESGSFVLRGCSYAKTTLTFRFVSGTGDIAGTTEQGAVRNAFATWARALCGVRFEERASGAVDFEIGWFAGNHGDGSNFDGVGNVLAHAFYPPPCGGAHAGEMHFDEAETWSLTGAGGTFDTETVALHEIGHLLGLDHSAVAGAVMAPSYGGPRRALTQDDIDGVRRLYPFLCRRGDSGAQAGFVSEIAAARHAEHQIVTAVRTQAGTLKLIAWNVGPNGAITRTGDSGDQAGAATSIAIARNGASSRFVTACRTGSGNLRLIAWNLNGAGSSVTRLGDSADAAGEATVIRIVSTGNNRFVTACRTSNGKLKLIGWRLHDNGSVSRLADSGDQAGGVSDISLVDLPGNRVLTAVRTESGSLKLITWSVGDGAISRLADSGEQAGAATMIRAVVDQAGHVVTAVRAGDGSLKLITWAIAAGGAVSRLADSGSLAGVTEGHGISTAGGRVVTPVRTDGGNLKVIVWQTAANGSVTRVGDSANLAGSASLPTGCEALTGAPPIVTSVRTSTNSLKLISWSMP
;
A
#
# COMPACT_ATOMS: atom_id res chain seq x y z
N MET A 1 -15.18 -51.18 9.46
CA MET A 1 -13.76 -51.55 9.38
C MET A 1 -13.08 -50.34 8.78
N SER A 2 -12.41 -49.54 9.62
CA SER A 2 -11.62 -48.38 9.15
C SER A 2 -10.52 -48.88 8.21
N PRO A 3 -10.32 -48.26 7.04
CA PRO A 3 -9.14 -48.55 6.23
C PRO A 3 -7.94 -48.01 7.02
N THR A 4 -7.09 -48.91 7.49
CA THR A 4 -5.75 -48.55 7.98
C THR A 4 -4.91 -48.11 6.77
N GLY A 5 -5.06 -46.87 6.34
CA GLY A 5 -4.10 -46.22 5.47
C GLY A 5 -2.78 -46.11 6.25
N ALA A 6 -1.72 -46.73 5.77
CA ALA A 6 -0.42 -46.60 6.42
C ALA A 6 0.10 -45.20 6.19
N ARG A 7 0.43 -44.48 7.28
CA ARG A 7 1.12 -43.19 7.22
C ARG A 7 2.32 -43.31 6.29
N PHE A 8 2.54 -42.31 5.42
CA PHE A 8 3.74 -42.21 4.61
C PHE A 8 4.96 -42.28 5.52
N HIS A 9 5.73 -43.33 5.39
CA HIS A 9 6.90 -43.59 6.22
C HIS A 9 7.99 -44.22 5.35
N LEU A 10 9.19 -43.62 5.39
CA LEU A 10 10.36 -44.10 4.70
C LEU A 10 11.09 -45.10 5.61
N LYS A 11 11.40 -46.28 5.07
CA LYS A 11 12.21 -47.28 5.75
C LYS A 11 13.71 -47.08 5.47
N LEU A 12 14.05 -46.16 4.58
CA LEU A 12 15.40 -45.88 4.15
C LEU A 12 15.83 -44.53 4.72
N ASP A 13 16.83 -44.52 5.57
CA ASP A 13 17.33 -43.33 6.26
C ASP A 13 18.43 -42.62 5.48
N LYS A 14 19.04 -43.28 4.48
CA LYS A 14 20.16 -42.75 3.71
C LYS A 14 20.23 -43.34 2.31
N ALA A 15 20.30 -42.47 1.30
CA ALA A 15 20.65 -42.83 -0.08
C ALA A 15 21.48 -41.70 -0.72
N THR A 16 22.45 -42.07 -1.55
CA THR A 16 23.32 -41.17 -2.30
C THR A 16 23.13 -41.40 -3.79
N LEU A 17 23.68 -40.53 -4.63
CA LEU A 17 23.61 -40.64 -6.09
C LEU A 17 24.04 -42.04 -6.55
N GLY A 18 23.20 -42.71 -7.35
CA GLY A 18 23.38 -44.09 -7.84
C GLY A 18 22.81 -45.16 -6.91
N SER A 19 22.28 -44.84 -5.74
CA SER A 19 21.59 -45.81 -4.87
C SER A 19 20.30 -46.28 -5.56
N HIS A 20 20.00 -47.60 -5.43
CA HIS A 20 18.77 -48.21 -5.96
C HIS A 20 18.03 -48.93 -4.81
N ASP A 21 16.79 -48.50 -4.57
CA ASP A 21 15.91 -49.04 -3.52
C ASP A 21 14.45 -48.71 -3.79
N PRO A 22 13.47 -49.60 -3.57
CA PRO A 22 12.04 -49.29 -3.74
C PRO A 22 11.54 -48.08 -2.94
N GLU A 23 12.15 -47.75 -1.81
CA GLU A 23 11.79 -46.57 -1.03
C GLU A 23 12.14 -45.27 -1.78
N ILE A 24 13.17 -45.25 -2.64
CA ILE A 24 13.48 -44.13 -3.53
C ILE A 24 12.32 -43.89 -4.51
N GLY A 25 11.63 -44.95 -4.97
CA GLY A 25 10.44 -44.83 -5.79
C GLY A 25 9.31 -44.02 -5.09
N LYS A 26 9.16 -44.14 -3.77
CA LYS A 26 8.21 -43.34 -3.00
C LYS A 26 8.65 -41.86 -2.95
N VAL A 27 9.95 -41.60 -2.77
CA VAL A 27 10.51 -40.26 -2.81
C VAL A 27 10.28 -39.62 -4.18
N GLN A 28 10.51 -40.35 -5.27
CA GLN A 28 10.26 -39.88 -6.64
C GLN A 28 8.77 -39.56 -6.86
N GLN A 29 7.85 -40.37 -6.36
CA GLN A 29 6.41 -40.11 -6.42
C GLN A 29 6.03 -38.84 -5.65
N PHE A 30 6.59 -38.65 -4.44
CA PHE A 30 6.40 -37.44 -3.64
C PHE A 30 6.91 -36.20 -4.41
N LEU A 31 8.15 -36.23 -4.89
CA LEU A 31 8.76 -35.12 -5.60
C LEU A 31 8.00 -34.76 -6.88
N THR A 32 7.47 -35.76 -7.59
CA THR A 32 6.62 -35.56 -8.78
C THR A 32 5.27 -34.94 -8.39
N ARG A 33 4.61 -35.47 -7.35
CA ARG A 33 3.32 -34.95 -6.88
C ARG A 33 3.36 -33.47 -6.52
N PHE A 34 4.45 -33.02 -5.88
CA PHE A 34 4.59 -31.65 -5.44
C PHE A 34 5.35 -30.72 -6.40
N GLY A 35 5.71 -31.23 -7.61
CA GLY A 35 6.26 -30.43 -8.68
C GLY A 35 7.78 -30.24 -8.66
N TYR A 36 8.50 -30.93 -7.79
CA TYR A 36 9.96 -30.86 -7.73
C TYR A 36 10.65 -31.69 -8.83
N LEU A 37 10.01 -32.75 -9.28
CA LEU A 37 10.53 -33.70 -10.26
C LEU A 37 9.63 -33.71 -11.49
N THR A 38 10.14 -33.15 -12.59
CA THR A 38 9.42 -33.02 -13.86
C THR A 38 10.11 -33.75 -15.04
N GLU A 39 11.30 -34.26 -14.81
CA GLU A 39 12.13 -34.92 -15.82
C GLU A 39 11.91 -36.44 -15.85
N THR A 40 12.40 -37.06 -16.92
CA THR A 40 12.43 -38.55 -17.00
C THR A 40 13.48 -39.09 -16.06
N ILE A 41 13.10 -40.10 -15.28
CA ILE A 41 13.89 -40.69 -14.19
C ILE A 41 14.12 -42.19 -14.42
N GLU A 42 15.14 -42.73 -13.76
CA GLU A 42 15.27 -44.17 -13.52
C GLU A 42 14.44 -44.56 -12.28
N PRO A 43 13.41 -45.41 -12.43
CA PRO A 43 12.59 -45.80 -11.29
C PRO A 43 13.43 -46.40 -10.16
N GLU A 44 13.04 -46.08 -8.92
CA GLU A 44 13.68 -46.60 -7.69
C GLU A 44 15.19 -46.31 -7.59
N THR A 45 15.71 -45.40 -8.43
CA THR A 45 17.14 -45.03 -8.43
C THR A 45 17.28 -43.55 -8.06
N LEU A 46 18.20 -43.23 -7.15
CA LEU A 46 18.59 -41.85 -6.88
C LEU A 46 19.53 -41.39 -8.02
N ASP A 47 18.93 -41.09 -9.17
CA ASP A 47 19.58 -40.57 -10.36
C ASP A 47 19.82 -39.05 -10.28
N THR A 48 20.45 -38.47 -11.28
CA THR A 48 20.76 -37.03 -11.29
C THR A 48 19.49 -36.16 -11.19
N PRO A 49 18.40 -36.38 -11.98
CA PRO A 49 17.18 -35.60 -11.83
C PRO A 49 16.55 -35.72 -10.45
N THR A 50 16.53 -36.91 -9.84
CA THR A 50 16.00 -37.13 -8.49
C THR A 50 16.84 -36.38 -7.44
N SER A 51 18.17 -36.38 -7.58
CA SER A 51 19.10 -35.64 -6.69
C SER A 51 18.89 -34.14 -6.78
N GLU A 52 18.70 -33.57 -7.97
CA GLU A 52 18.43 -32.14 -8.19
C GLU A 52 17.05 -31.75 -7.62
N ALA A 53 16.04 -32.58 -7.79
CA ALA A 53 14.74 -32.41 -7.20
C ALA A 53 14.79 -32.41 -5.66
N LEU A 54 15.60 -33.31 -5.06
CA LEU A 54 15.86 -33.32 -3.63
C LEU A 54 16.54 -32.04 -3.14
N ARG A 55 17.55 -31.52 -3.86
CA ARG A 55 18.17 -30.23 -3.52
C ARG A 55 17.14 -29.10 -3.50
N THR A 56 16.25 -29.07 -4.49
CA THR A 56 15.19 -28.06 -4.57
C THR A 56 14.22 -28.20 -3.40
N PHE A 57 13.80 -29.42 -3.07
CA PHE A 57 12.96 -29.71 -1.90
C PHE A 57 13.65 -29.28 -0.59
N GLN A 58 14.91 -29.64 -0.39
CA GLN A 58 15.71 -29.28 0.79
C GLN A 58 15.81 -27.74 0.95
N ARG A 59 16.01 -27.03 -0.16
CA ARG A 59 16.00 -25.55 -0.18
C ARG A 59 14.66 -24.97 0.25
N VAL A 60 13.54 -25.50 -0.28
CA VAL A 60 12.18 -25.05 0.11
C VAL A 60 11.93 -25.31 1.59
N MET A 61 12.38 -26.46 2.10
CA MET A 61 12.25 -26.84 3.50
C MET A 61 13.24 -26.15 4.43
N GLY A 62 14.22 -25.39 3.89
CA GLY A 62 15.25 -24.70 4.69
C GLY A 62 16.23 -25.62 5.39
N ILE A 63 16.48 -26.82 4.85
CA ILE A 63 17.47 -27.80 5.33
C ILE A 63 18.69 -27.82 4.40
N GLU A 64 19.77 -28.52 4.78
CA GLU A 64 21.00 -28.59 4.01
C GLU A 64 20.77 -29.20 2.62
N GLU A 65 21.23 -28.50 1.56
CA GLU A 65 21.02 -28.87 0.15
C GLU A 65 22.01 -29.93 -0.33
N THR A 66 21.94 -31.13 0.22
CA THR A 66 22.86 -32.24 -0.12
C THR A 66 22.52 -32.91 -1.46
N GLY A 67 21.23 -32.93 -1.84
CA GLY A 67 20.69 -33.71 -2.97
C GLY A 67 20.68 -35.22 -2.68
N GLU A 68 20.87 -35.60 -1.43
CA GLU A 68 20.84 -36.98 -0.93
C GLU A 68 19.61 -37.18 -0.04
N LEU A 69 19.17 -38.41 0.11
CA LEU A 69 18.24 -38.79 1.17
C LEU A 69 19.07 -39.03 2.43
N ASP A 70 18.96 -38.14 3.39
CA ASP A 70 19.52 -38.25 4.72
C ASP A 70 18.41 -38.18 5.78
N GLY A 71 18.75 -38.34 7.07
CA GLY A 71 17.76 -38.36 8.14
C GLY A 71 16.95 -37.07 8.26
N SER A 72 17.55 -35.89 7.93
CA SER A 72 16.84 -34.61 7.93
C SER A 72 15.87 -34.51 6.75
N THR A 73 16.28 -34.97 5.59
CA THR A 73 15.46 -35.02 4.38
C THR A 73 14.31 -36.02 4.53
N ALA A 74 14.58 -37.23 5.05
CA ALA A 74 13.54 -38.21 5.34
C ALA A 74 12.50 -37.66 6.32
N THR A 75 12.93 -37.04 7.41
CA THR A 75 12.04 -36.39 8.37
C THR A 75 11.18 -35.29 7.70
N ALA A 76 11.75 -34.47 6.83
CA ALA A 76 11.03 -33.40 6.13
C ALA A 76 9.99 -33.95 5.14
N LEU A 77 10.29 -35.06 4.45
CA LEU A 77 9.37 -35.74 3.52
C LEU A 77 8.16 -36.36 4.24
N GLU A 78 8.33 -36.76 5.51
CA GLU A 78 7.27 -37.37 6.34
C GLU A 78 6.41 -36.35 7.08
N LEU A 79 6.71 -35.02 6.98
CA LEU A 79 5.89 -34.00 7.62
C LEU A 79 4.49 -33.94 7.00
N PRO A 80 3.43 -33.88 7.83
CA PRO A 80 2.09 -33.58 7.33
C PRO A 80 2.08 -32.22 6.61
N ARG A 81 1.32 -32.10 5.52
CA ARG A 81 1.40 -30.93 4.65
C ARG A 81 0.11 -30.64 3.88
N CYS A 82 0.07 -29.48 3.23
CA CYS A 82 -0.90 -29.14 2.21
C CYS A 82 -0.70 -29.99 0.94
N GLY A 83 -1.80 -30.38 0.28
CA GLY A 83 -1.79 -31.14 -0.96
C GLY A 83 -1.53 -30.33 -2.22
N THR A 84 -1.53 -29.00 -2.13
CA THR A 84 -1.22 -28.10 -3.25
C THR A 84 0.27 -28.24 -3.64
N PRO A 85 0.61 -28.35 -4.93
CA PRO A 85 2.01 -28.40 -5.39
C PRO A 85 2.79 -27.12 -5.08
N ASP A 86 4.12 -27.25 -4.89
CA ASP A 86 5.04 -26.17 -4.50
C ASP A 86 5.58 -25.36 -5.70
N LEU A 87 4.90 -25.37 -6.85
CA LEU A 87 5.42 -24.81 -8.11
C LEU A 87 5.83 -23.35 -8.03
N GLY A 88 5.03 -22.51 -7.40
CA GLY A 88 5.33 -21.08 -7.33
C GLY A 88 6.54 -20.76 -6.45
N VAL A 89 6.73 -21.45 -5.34
CA VAL A 89 7.92 -21.27 -4.49
C VAL A 89 9.17 -21.82 -5.17
N ILE A 90 9.05 -22.93 -5.91
CA ILE A 90 10.15 -23.51 -6.71
C ILE A 90 10.62 -22.51 -7.79
N GLU A 91 9.68 -21.98 -8.60
CA GLU A 91 9.98 -21.00 -9.66
C GLU A 91 10.66 -19.75 -9.10
N ARG A 92 10.18 -19.25 -7.96
CA ARG A 92 10.74 -18.06 -7.31
C ARG A 92 12.17 -18.28 -6.83
N LEU A 93 12.43 -19.39 -6.16
CA LEU A 93 13.78 -19.74 -5.69
C LEU A 93 14.75 -19.96 -6.84
N ALA A 94 14.30 -20.56 -7.95
CA ALA A 94 15.08 -20.69 -9.17
C ALA A 94 15.43 -19.33 -9.79
N GLY A 95 14.59 -18.32 -9.62
CA GLY A 95 14.85 -16.93 -10.03
C GLY A 95 15.83 -16.17 -9.13
N GLY A 96 16.37 -16.79 -8.08
CA GLY A 96 17.33 -16.18 -7.15
C GLY A 96 16.72 -15.22 -6.14
N GLU A 97 15.40 -15.22 -5.99
CA GLU A 97 14.68 -14.41 -5.00
C GLU A 97 14.58 -15.18 -3.68
N SER A 98 15.18 -14.65 -2.61
CA SER A 98 15.08 -15.23 -1.28
C SER A 98 13.74 -14.93 -0.61
N GLY A 99 13.08 -15.98 -0.15
CA GLY A 99 12.01 -16.11 0.82
C GLY A 99 11.06 -14.94 1.07
N SER A 100 9.96 -14.88 0.33
CA SER A 100 8.75 -14.18 0.74
C SER A 100 7.54 -14.86 0.08
N PHE A 101 6.32 -14.40 0.43
CA PHE A 101 5.08 -14.89 -0.16
C PHE A 101 5.13 -15.02 -1.69
N VAL A 102 4.41 -15.99 -2.24
CA VAL A 102 4.24 -16.18 -3.68
C VAL A 102 2.79 -15.92 -4.07
N LEU A 103 2.57 -15.32 -5.24
CA LEU A 103 1.25 -15.00 -5.77
C LEU A 103 0.97 -15.82 -7.03
N ARG A 104 -0.21 -16.45 -7.12
CA ARG A 104 -0.65 -17.12 -8.36
C ARG A 104 -1.16 -16.15 -9.44
N GLY A 105 -1.29 -14.86 -9.10
CA GLY A 105 -1.75 -13.85 -10.05
C GLY A 105 -3.26 -13.76 -10.22
N CYS A 106 -4.04 -14.58 -9.52
CA CYS A 106 -5.51 -14.56 -9.53
C CYS A 106 -6.05 -14.09 -8.18
N SER A 107 -7.14 -13.31 -8.21
CA SER A 107 -7.84 -12.84 -7.01
C SER A 107 -9.29 -12.49 -7.35
N TYR A 108 -10.13 -12.40 -6.33
CA TYR A 108 -11.52 -11.97 -6.52
C TYR A 108 -11.62 -10.45 -6.62
N ALA A 109 -12.32 -9.96 -7.65
CA ALA A 109 -12.54 -8.51 -7.87
C ALA A 109 -13.64 -7.89 -7.00
N LYS A 110 -14.20 -8.64 -6.03
CA LYS A 110 -15.31 -8.20 -5.16
C LYS A 110 -14.90 -8.12 -3.70
N THR A 111 -15.64 -7.33 -2.93
CA THR A 111 -15.38 -7.06 -1.51
C THR A 111 -16.19 -7.94 -0.56
N THR A 112 -17.19 -8.66 -1.06
CA THR A 112 -17.92 -9.67 -0.28
C THR A 112 -17.67 -11.01 -0.93
N LEU A 113 -17.03 -11.91 -0.20
CA LEU A 113 -16.77 -13.29 -0.59
C LEU A 113 -17.69 -14.21 0.23
N THR A 114 -18.39 -15.08 -0.46
CA THR A 114 -19.40 -15.96 0.16
C THR A 114 -18.86 -17.37 0.26
N PHE A 115 -19.21 -18.08 1.35
CA PHE A 115 -18.80 -19.46 1.54
C PHE A 115 -19.94 -20.32 2.09
N ARG A 116 -19.82 -21.64 1.93
CA ARG A 116 -20.70 -22.63 2.55
C ARG A 116 -19.93 -23.90 2.92
N PHE A 117 -20.45 -24.63 3.88
CA PHE A 117 -20.01 -25.97 4.21
C PHE A 117 -20.86 -26.98 3.44
N VAL A 118 -20.21 -27.96 2.81
CA VAL A 118 -20.88 -29.06 2.09
C VAL A 118 -20.82 -30.37 2.88
N SER A 119 -19.84 -30.51 3.79
CA SER A 119 -19.74 -31.62 4.76
C SER A 119 -19.00 -31.13 6.02
N GLY A 120 -18.83 -32.02 7.02
CA GLY A 120 -18.08 -31.81 8.23
C GLY A 120 -17.31 -33.09 8.59
N THR A 121 -16.55 -33.08 9.71
CA THR A 121 -15.82 -34.27 10.20
C THR A 121 -16.56 -34.98 11.30
N GLY A 122 -16.39 -36.31 11.36
CA GLY A 122 -16.88 -37.14 12.45
C GLY A 122 -16.09 -37.03 13.77
N ASP A 123 -14.89 -36.46 13.75
CA ASP A 123 -13.98 -36.38 14.89
C ASP A 123 -14.37 -35.35 15.93
N ILE A 124 -15.09 -34.32 15.52
CA ILE A 124 -15.48 -33.18 16.35
C ILE A 124 -17.00 -33.15 16.51
N ALA A 125 -17.47 -33.11 17.74
CA ALA A 125 -18.90 -33.17 18.02
C ALA A 125 -19.66 -31.96 17.46
N GLY A 126 -20.77 -32.22 16.78
CA GLY A 126 -21.67 -31.22 16.22
C GLY A 126 -21.11 -30.60 14.97
N THR A 127 -20.99 -29.26 14.93
CA THR A 127 -20.43 -28.44 13.85
C THR A 127 -19.39 -27.47 14.38
N THR A 128 -18.66 -27.86 15.42
CA THR A 128 -17.69 -26.97 16.09
C THR A 128 -16.45 -26.76 15.24
N GLU A 129 -16.10 -27.71 14.36
CA GLU A 129 -15.06 -27.57 13.33
C GLU A 129 -15.34 -26.41 12.37
N GLN A 130 -16.62 -26.19 12.02
CA GLN A 130 -17.02 -25.06 11.20
C GLN A 130 -16.75 -23.72 11.92
N GLY A 131 -16.83 -23.70 13.26
CA GLY A 131 -16.44 -22.56 14.08
C GLY A 131 -14.96 -22.23 13.93
N ALA A 132 -14.08 -23.25 13.89
CA ALA A 132 -12.65 -23.07 13.66
C ALA A 132 -12.36 -22.48 12.27
N VAL A 133 -13.05 -22.95 11.23
CA VAL A 133 -12.94 -22.38 9.87
C VAL A 133 -13.43 -20.93 9.82
N ARG A 134 -14.55 -20.61 10.50
CA ARG A 134 -15.03 -19.20 10.60
C ARG A 134 -13.99 -18.30 11.29
N ASN A 135 -13.29 -18.79 12.31
CA ASN A 135 -12.21 -18.06 12.97
C ASN A 135 -11.03 -17.79 12.01
N ALA A 136 -10.68 -18.76 11.18
CA ALA A 136 -9.66 -18.61 10.14
C ALA A 136 -10.05 -17.54 9.12
N PHE A 137 -11.30 -17.53 8.61
CA PHE A 137 -11.81 -16.44 7.78
C PHE A 137 -11.76 -15.08 8.49
N ALA A 138 -12.15 -15.01 9.76
CA ALA A 138 -12.08 -13.79 10.55
C ALA A 138 -10.63 -13.28 10.73
N THR A 139 -9.66 -14.18 10.79
CA THR A 139 -8.22 -13.83 10.85
C THR A 139 -7.75 -13.19 9.54
N TRP A 140 -8.08 -13.76 8.38
CA TRP A 140 -7.80 -13.13 7.09
C TRP A 140 -8.57 -11.82 6.90
N ALA A 141 -9.83 -11.73 7.32
CA ALA A 141 -10.62 -10.50 7.22
C ALA A 141 -9.97 -9.32 7.95
N ARG A 142 -9.28 -9.56 9.08
CA ARG A 142 -8.52 -8.52 9.79
C ARG A 142 -7.31 -8.03 9.01
N ALA A 143 -6.68 -8.89 8.20
CA ALA A 143 -5.55 -8.53 7.34
C ALA A 143 -5.97 -7.79 6.06
N LEU A 144 -7.21 -8.01 5.62
CA LEU A 144 -7.79 -7.48 4.38
C LEU A 144 -8.58 -6.20 4.62
N CYS A 145 -8.43 -5.23 3.76
CA CYS A 145 -9.17 -3.98 3.82
C CYS A 145 -10.43 -4.04 2.95
N GLY A 146 -11.60 -3.96 3.59
CA GLY A 146 -12.87 -3.91 2.89
C GLY A 146 -13.36 -5.25 2.31
N VAL A 147 -12.61 -6.33 2.47
CA VAL A 147 -13.07 -7.69 2.15
C VAL A 147 -13.72 -8.29 3.40
N ARG A 148 -14.88 -8.87 3.22
CA ARG A 148 -15.63 -9.60 4.24
C ARG A 148 -16.08 -10.94 3.71
N PHE A 149 -16.21 -11.89 4.62
CA PHE A 149 -16.68 -13.23 4.31
C PHE A 149 -18.10 -13.40 4.86
N GLU A 150 -19.02 -13.93 4.03
CA GLU A 150 -20.41 -14.17 4.41
C GLU A 150 -20.76 -15.64 4.17
N GLU A 151 -21.21 -16.31 5.21
CA GLU A 151 -21.70 -17.69 5.10
C GLU A 151 -23.09 -17.70 4.47
N ARG A 152 -23.34 -18.66 3.59
CA ARG A 152 -24.62 -18.87 2.90
C ARG A 152 -25.08 -20.31 3.11
N ALA A 153 -26.34 -20.46 3.43
CA ALA A 153 -26.93 -21.80 3.61
C ALA A 153 -27.20 -22.51 2.27
N SER A 154 -27.36 -21.77 1.17
CA SER A 154 -27.69 -22.29 -0.15
C SER A 154 -27.37 -21.30 -1.27
N GLY A 155 -27.44 -21.76 -2.51
CA GLY A 155 -27.16 -20.94 -3.70
C GLY A 155 -25.66 -20.99 -4.09
N ALA A 156 -25.30 -20.29 -5.15
CA ALA A 156 -23.92 -20.18 -5.60
C ALA A 156 -23.08 -19.36 -4.59
N VAL A 157 -21.91 -19.83 -4.27
CA VAL A 157 -20.94 -19.21 -3.36
C VAL A 157 -19.57 -19.10 -4.04
N ASP A 158 -18.67 -18.37 -3.41
CA ASP A 158 -17.30 -18.24 -3.88
C ASP A 158 -16.42 -19.38 -3.37
N PHE A 159 -16.74 -19.89 -2.16
CA PHE A 159 -15.99 -20.99 -1.55
C PHE A 159 -16.91 -22.12 -1.09
N GLU A 160 -16.55 -23.34 -1.44
CA GLU A 160 -17.17 -24.56 -0.93
C GLU A 160 -16.15 -25.31 -0.06
N ILE A 161 -16.60 -25.72 1.15
CA ILE A 161 -15.72 -26.27 2.18
C ILE A 161 -16.27 -27.59 2.64
N GLY A 162 -15.43 -28.64 2.59
CA GLY A 162 -15.88 -29.96 3.02
C GLY A 162 -14.75 -30.89 3.43
N TRP A 163 -15.14 -31.97 4.10
CA TRP A 163 -14.29 -33.10 4.49
C TRP A 163 -14.61 -34.29 3.61
N PHE A 164 -13.58 -34.85 2.99
CA PHE A 164 -13.69 -35.94 2.01
C PHE A 164 -12.60 -36.98 2.25
N ALA A 165 -12.77 -38.20 1.76
CA ALA A 165 -11.79 -39.28 1.88
C ALA A 165 -11.38 -39.79 0.50
N GLY A 166 -10.11 -40.09 0.29
CA GLY A 166 -9.57 -40.74 -0.89
C GLY A 166 -9.90 -39.99 -2.19
N ASN A 167 -10.45 -40.72 -3.17
CA ASN A 167 -10.88 -40.11 -4.46
C ASN A 167 -12.26 -39.47 -4.27
N HIS A 168 -12.32 -38.15 -4.37
CA HIS A 168 -13.54 -37.36 -4.22
C HIS A 168 -13.89 -36.52 -5.46
N GLY A 169 -13.25 -36.79 -6.60
CA GLY A 169 -13.71 -36.36 -7.92
C GLY A 169 -13.09 -35.07 -8.46
N ASP A 170 -12.17 -34.42 -7.72
CA ASP A 170 -11.50 -33.17 -8.11
C ASP A 170 -10.13 -33.38 -8.80
N GLY A 171 -9.70 -34.63 -8.93
CA GLY A 171 -8.40 -34.99 -9.51
C GLY A 171 -7.21 -34.95 -8.55
N SER A 172 -7.41 -34.49 -7.29
CA SER A 172 -6.39 -34.35 -6.24
C SER A 172 -6.68 -35.30 -5.08
N ASN A 173 -6.61 -36.62 -5.31
CA ASN A 173 -6.97 -37.64 -4.33
C ASN A 173 -6.21 -37.51 -3.02
N PHE A 174 -6.92 -37.69 -1.89
CA PHE A 174 -6.29 -37.86 -0.57
C PHE A 174 -5.60 -39.21 -0.44
N ASP A 175 -4.57 -39.26 0.38
CA ASP A 175 -3.70 -40.44 0.57
C ASP A 175 -3.95 -41.18 1.88
N GLY A 176 -4.94 -40.75 2.68
CA GLY A 176 -5.30 -41.35 3.95
C GLY A 176 -4.51 -40.75 5.11
N VAL A 177 -4.38 -41.50 6.20
CA VAL A 177 -3.81 -41.03 7.46
C VAL A 177 -2.36 -40.55 7.29
N GLY A 178 -2.10 -39.29 7.61
CA GLY A 178 -0.79 -38.65 7.57
C GLY A 178 -0.40 -38.16 6.15
N ASN A 179 0.53 -37.27 6.04
CA ASN A 179 1.02 -36.66 4.83
C ASN A 179 0.09 -35.53 4.31
N VAL A 180 -0.86 -35.73 3.40
CA VAL A 180 -1.73 -34.64 2.91
C VAL A 180 -2.92 -34.43 3.83
N LEU A 181 -3.00 -33.25 4.47
CA LEU A 181 -4.07 -32.88 5.40
C LEU A 181 -5.29 -32.25 4.72
N ALA A 182 -5.03 -31.39 3.74
CA ALA A 182 -6.02 -30.61 3.03
C ALA A 182 -5.44 -30.05 1.74
N HIS A 183 -6.31 -29.54 0.86
CA HIS A 183 -5.92 -28.72 -0.29
C HIS A 183 -7.02 -27.74 -0.63
N ALA A 184 -6.66 -26.64 -1.33
CA ALA A 184 -7.62 -25.68 -1.85
C ALA A 184 -7.25 -25.20 -3.26
N PHE A 185 -8.29 -24.87 -4.03
CA PHE A 185 -8.14 -24.39 -5.40
C PHE A 185 -8.17 -22.87 -5.44
N TYR A 186 -7.22 -22.28 -6.17
CA TYR A 186 -7.06 -20.85 -6.30
C TYR A 186 -8.31 -20.14 -6.85
N PRO A 187 -8.38 -18.79 -6.75
CA PRO A 187 -9.43 -18.02 -7.40
C PRO A 187 -9.50 -18.26 -8.92
N PRO A 188 -10.68 -18.06 -9.55
CA PRO A 188 -10.76 -18.11 -11.01
C PRO A 188 -9.83 -17.07 -11.67
N PRO A 189 -9.21 -17.35 -12.83
CA PRO A 189 -9.27 -18.61 -13.58
C PRO A 189 -8.25 -19.66 -13.12
N CYS A 190 -7.38 -19.37 -12.14
CA CYS A 190 -6.25 -20.22 -11.76
C CYS A 190 -6.66 -21.58 -11.18
N GLY A 191 -7.75 -21.66 -10.45
CA GLY A 191 -8.29 -22.91 -9.87
C GLY A 191 -9.09 -23.77 -10.84
N GLY A 192 -9.22 -23.35 -12.10
CA GLY A 192 -9.95 -24.12 -13.12
C GLY A 192 -11.41 -24.38 -12.76
N ALA A 193 -11.87 -25.61 -12.97
CA ALA A 193 -13.25 -26.02 -12.69
C ALA A 193 -13.60 -26.08 -11.19
N HIS A 194 -12.60 -26.28 -10.35
CA HIS A 194 -12.73 -26.39 -8.88
C HIS A 194 -12.36 -25.10 -8.13
N ALA A 195 -12.22 -23.98 -8.87
CA ALA A 195 -11.84 -22.70 -8.26
C ALA A 195 -12.72 -22.32 -7.08
N GLY A 196 -12.11 -22.15 -5.90
CA GLY A 196 -12.82 -21.81 -4.66
C GLY A 196 -13.23 -22.99 -3.80
N GLU A 197 -12.91 -24.24 -4.18
CA GLU A 197 -13.12 -25.41 -3.33
C GLU A 197 -11.97 -25.61 -2.33
N MET A 198 -12.30 -25.99 -1.10
CA MET A 198 -11.37 -26.31 -0.01
C MET A 198 -11.77 -27.65 0.62
N HIS A 199 -10.88 -28.61 0.55
CA HIS A 199 -11.11 -29.99 0.95
C HIS A 199 -10.13 -30.39 2.05
N PHE A 200 -10.68 -31.00 3.12
CA PHE A 200 -9.92 -31.61 4.22
C PHE A 200 -9.98 -33.11 4.09
N ASP A 201 -8.88 -33.83 4.40
CA ASP A 201 -8.88 -35.29 4.42
C ASP A 201 -9.60 -35.81 5.67
N GLU A 202 -10.75 -36.47 5.49
CA GLU A 202 -11.53 -37.07 6.56
C GLU A 202 -10.85 -38.31 7.16
N ALA A 203 -9.80 -38.84 6.53
CA ALA A 203 -9.01 -39.93 7.11
C ALA A 203 -8.06 -39.46 8.22
N GLU A 204 -7.82 -38.17 8.33
CA GLU A 204 -7.01 -37.59 9.40
C GLU A 204 -7.80 -37.48 10.70
N THR A 205 -7.07 -37.26 11.80
CA THR A 205 -7.73 -37.03 13.11
C THR A 205 -7.76 -35.56 13.43
N TRP A 206 -8.92 -34.95 13.29
CA TRP A 206 -9.14 -33.52 13.48
C TRP A 206 -9.44 -33.13 14.92
N SER A 207 -8.97 -31.98 15.35
CA SER A 207 -9.27 -31.41 16.66
C SER A 207 -9.29 -29.90 16.65
N LEU A 208 -9.75 -29.29 17.74
CA LEU A 208 -9.72 -27.85 17.94
C LEU A 208 -8.42 -27.35 18.62
N THR A 209 -7.47 -28.23 18.90
CA THR A 209 -6.26 -27.88 19.65
C THR A 209 -4.96 -28.38 19.04
N GLY A 210 -5.00 -29.37 18.15
CA GLY A 210 -3.82 -30.02 17.60
C GLY A 210 -3.00 -30.80 18.62
N ALA A 211 -3.58 -31.14 19.78
CA ALA A 211 -2.91 -31.87 20.83
C ALA A 211 -3.00 -33.38 20.62
N GLY A 212 -2.06 -34.14 21.19
CA GLY A 212 -2.13 -35.62 21.23
C GLY A 212 -1.97 -36.29 19.86
N GLY A 213 -1.31 -35.68 18.90
CA GLY A 213 -1.10 -36.24 17.56
C GLY A 213 -2.26 -35.99 16.59
N THR A 214 -3.19 -35.11 16.95
CA THR A 214 -4.29 -34.64 16.09
C THR A 214 -3.92 -33.38 15.35
N PHE A 215 -4.69 -33.01 14.32
CA PHE A 215 -4.48 -31.78 13.54
C PHE A 215 -5.43 -30.66 13.96
N ASP A 216 -4.89 -29.45 14.11
CA ASP A 216 -5.67 -28.27 14.46
C ASP A 216 -6.43 -27.74 13.24
N THR A 217 -7.74 -27.91 13.24
CA THR A 217 -8.63 -27.52 12.13
C THR A 217 -8.48 -26.03 11.78
N GLU A 218 -8.36 -25.13 12.78
CA GLU A 218 -8.23 -23.69 12.52
C GLU A 218 -6.92 -23.35 11.80
N THR A 219 -5.82 -24.01 12.17
CA THR A 219 -4.51 -23.82 11.55
C THR A 219 -4.51 -24.24 10.08
N VAL A 220 -5.02 -25.44 9.80
CA VAL A 220 -5.09 -25.95 8.43
C VAL A 220 -6.06 -25.09 7.59
N ALA A 221 -7.24 -24.76 8.15
CA ALA A 221 -8.17 -23.85 7.47
C ALA A 221 -7.53 -22.47 7.16
N LEU A 222 -6.73 -21.93 8.08
CA LEU A 222 -6.05 -20.64 7.87
C LEU A 222 -5.08 -20.72 6.69
N HIS A 223 -4.35 -21.81 6.53
CA HIS A 223 -3.47 -22.08 5.39
C HIS A 223 -4.29 -22.19 4.08
N GLU A 224 -5.27 -23.06 4.04
CA GLU A 224 -6.06 -23.33 2.83
C GLU A 224 -6.84 -22.09 2.34
N ILE A 225 -7.35 -21.26 3.26
CA ILE A 225 -7.98 -19.97 2.90
C ILE A 225 -6.97 -19.05 2.22
N GLY A 226 -5.69 -19.10 2.55
CA GLY A 226 -4.66 -18.37 1.82
C GLY A 226 -4.63 -18.72 0.32
N HIS A 227 -4.73 -20.01 -0.02
CA HIS A 227 -4.86 -20.49 -1.40
C HIS A 227 -6.16 -20.01 -2.05
N LEU A 228 -7.29 -20.11 -1.36
CA LEU A 228 -8.57 -19.56 -1.82
C LEU A 228 -8.48 -18.06 -2.14
N LEU A 229 -7.60 -17.33 -1.47
CA LEU A 229 -7.36 -15.91 -1.70
C LEU A 229 -6.31 -15.62 -2.80
N GLY A 230 -5.60 -16.65 -3.30
CA GLY A 230 -4.64 -16.53 -4.41
C GLY A 230 -3.17 -16.50 -3.97
N LEU A 231 -2.86 -16.79 -2.70
CA LEU A 231 -1.50 -17.01 -2.23
C LEU A 231 -1.06 -18.43 -2.57
N ASP A 232 0.19 -18.59 -2.93
CA ASP A 232 0.88 -19.87 -3.06
C ASP A 232 1.72 -20.14 -1.79
N HIS A 233 2.42 -21.26 -1.73
CA HIS A 233 3.29 -21.59 -0.62
C HIS A 233 4.40 -20.54 -0.43
N SER A 234 4.87 -20.41 0.80
CA SER A 234 5.98 -19.53 1.19
C SER A 234 7.13 -20.34 1.78
N ALA A 235 8.36 -20.02 1.41
CA ALA A 235 9.58 -20.56 2.01
C ALA A 235 9.96 -19.86 3.33
N VAL A 236 9.18 -18.88 3.79
CA VAL A 236 9.46 -18.18 5.06
C VAL A 236 9.14 -19.08 6.24
N ALA A 237 10.14 -19.35 7.06
CA ALA A 237 9.97 -20.16 8.25
C ALA A 237 8.91 -19.56 9.19
N GLY A 238 7.91 -20.37 9.53
CA GLY A 238 6.81 -19.95 10.42
C GLY A 238 5.67 -19.20 9.74
N ALA A 239 5.73 -18.91 8.42
CA ALA A 239 4.57 -18.40 7.68
C ALA A 239 3.39 -19.39 7.77
N VAL A 240 2.17 -18.86 7.75
CA VAL A 240 0.97 -19.71 7.63
C VAL A 240 0.99 -20.44 6.30
N MET A 241 1.47 -19.80 5.24
CA MET A 241 1.57 -20.39 3.90
C MET A 241 2.78 -21.32 3.71
N ALA A 242 3.51 -21.71 4.78
CA ALA A 242 4.53 -22.75 4.65
C ALA A 242 3.87 -24.11 4.29
N PRO A 243 4.47 -24.90 3.36
CA PRO A 243 3.80 -26.10 2.81
C PRO A 243 3.55 -27.21 3.82
N SER A 244 4.27 -27.23 4.95
CA SER A 244 4.18 -28.27 5.96
C SER A 244 3.54 -27.81 7.27
N TYR A 245 2.79 -28.70 7.91
CA TYR A 245 2.18 -28.46 9.21
C TYR A 245 3.22 -28.57 10.32
N GLY A 246 3.48 -27.47 11.01
CA GLY A 246 4.44 -27.37 12.11
C GLY A 246 3.78 -27.22 13.49
N GLY A 247 2.52 -27.67 13.66
CA GLY A 247 1.74 -27.47 14.87
C GLY A 247 0.79 -26.26 14.78
N PRO A 248 0.00 -25.97 15.83
CA PRO A 248 -1.01 -24.93 15.82
C PRO A 248 -0.45 -23.54 15.53
N ARG A 249 -0.97 -22.87 14.48
CA ARG A 249 -0.67 -21.50 14.04
C ARG A 249 -1.96 -20.80 13.68
N ARG A 250 -2.44 -19.89 14.52
CA ARG A 250 -3.72 -19.19 14.33
C ARG A 250 -3.55 -17.70 14.11
N ALA A 251 -2.33 -17.25 13.82
CA ALA A 251 -2.00 -15.87 13.52
C ALA A 251 -1.17 -15.77 12.23
N LEU A 252 -1.54 -14.83 11.37
CA LEU A 252 -0.78 -14.54 10.16
C LEU A 252 0.57 -13.91 10.51
N THR A 253 1.62 -14.30 9.80
CA THR A 253 2.89 -13.60 9.84
C THR A 253 2.85 -12.34 8.96
N GLN A 254 3.90 -11.51 9.05
CA GLN A 254 4.00 -10.34 8.18
C GLN A 254 4.10 -10.74 6.70
N ASP A 255 4.73 -11.88 6.39
CA ASP A 255 4.83 -12.42 5.04
C ASP A 255 3.44 -12.73 4.44
N ASP A 256 2.60 -13.46 5.16
CA ASP A 256 1.23 -13.80 4.76
C ASP A 256 0.39 -12.53 4.52
N ILE A 257 0.53 -11.56 5.44
CA ILE A 257 -0.18 -10.27 5.38
C ILE A 257 0.26 -9.46 4.16
N ASP A 258 1.55 -9.38 3.90
CA ASP A 258 2.09 -8.63 2.75
C ASP A 258 1.69 -9.29 1.44
N GLY A 259 1.65 -10.61 1.39
CA GLY A 259 1.17 -11.38 0.24
C GLY A 259 -0.29 -11.06 -0.10
N VAL A 260 -1.19 -11.23 0.85
CA VAL A 260 -2.62 -11.01 0.61
C VAL A 260 -2.95 -9.55 0.27
N ARG A 261 -2.21 -8.59 0.81
CA ARG A 261 -2.36 -7.17 0.51
C ARG A 261 -1.86 -6.75 -0.87
N ARG A 262 -1.08 -7.58 -1.55
CA ARG A 262 -0.76 -7.39 -2.97
C ARG A 262 -1.90 -7.78 -3.88
N LEU A 263 -2.73 -8.73 -3.47
CA LEU A 263 -3.88 -9.22 -4.23
C LEU A 263 -5.14 -8.40 -3.99
N TYR A 264 -5.31 -7.88 -2.77
CA TYR A 264 -6.51 -7.17 -2.35
C TYR A 264 -6.20 -5.74 -1.89
N PRO A 265 -7.20 -4.83 -1.88
CA PRO A 265 -6.97 -3.44 -1.50
C PRO A 265 -6.30 -3.29 -0.14
N PHE A 266 -5.20 -2.51 -0.09
CA PHE A 266 -4.48 -2.18 1.16
C PHE A 266 -5.17 -1.07 1.96
N LEU A 267 -5.84 -0.12 1.27
CA LEU A 267 -6.52 1.00 1.89
C LEU A 267 -8.04 0.79 1.90
N CYS A 268 -8.63 0.91 3.08
CA CYS A 268 -10.08 0.92 3.23
C CYS A 268 -10.65 2.31 3.02
N ARG A 269 -11.56 2.48 2.08
CA ARG A 269 -12.42 3.65 2.03
C ARG A 269 -13.39 3.60 3.22
N ARG A 270 -13.38 4.65 4.07
CA ARG A 270 -14.22 4.73 5.27
C ARG A 270 -15.46 5.59 5.05
N GLY A 271 -15.34 6.62 4.23
CA GLY A 271 -16.45 7.51 3.90
C GLY A 271 -16.08 8.55 2.88
N ASP A 272 -17.02 9.38 2.54
CA ASP A 272 -16.80 10.58 1.73
C ASP A 272 -17.77 11.72 2.11
N SER A 273 -17.46 12.92 1.60
CA SER A 273 -18.27 14.12 1.86
C SER A 273 -19.52 14.26 0.97
N GLY A 274 -19.73 13.33 0.03
CA GLY A 274 -20.71 13.60 -1.04
C GLY A 274 -20.33 14.84 -1.86
N ALA A 275 -21.30 15.44 -2.53
CA ALA A 275 -21.15 16.62 -3.39
C ALA A 275 -21.44 17.94 -2.66
N GLN A 276 -21.07 18.08 -1.37
CA GLN A 276 -21.50 19.19 -0.50
C GLN A 276 -20.84 20.56 -0.80
N ALA A 277 -19.85 20.63 -1.70
CA ALA A 277 -19.09 21.86 -1.95
C ALA A 277 -19.40 22.54 -3.30
N GLY A 278 -20.24 21.96 -4.13
CA GLY A 278 -20.55 22.48 -5.44
C GLY A 278 -19.36 22.46 -6.41
N PHE A 279 -19.45 23.23 -7.51
CA PHE A 279 -18.42 23.28 -8.54
C PHE A 279 -17.10 23.87 -8.01
N VAL A 280 -15.99 23.22 -8.36
CA VAL A 280 -14.64 23.69 -8.08
C VAL A 280 -13.72 23.48 -9.29
N SER A 281 -12.78 24.39 -9.52
CA SER A 281 -11.76 24.27 -10.58
C SER A 281 -10.34 24.09 -10.04
N GLU A 282 -10.08 24.56 -8.83
CA GLU A 282 -8.81 24.38 -8.10
C GLU A 282 -9.10 24.00 -6.66
N ILE A 283 -8.22 23.19 -6.06
CA ILE A 283 -8.32 22.70 -4.68
C ILE A 283 -6.93 22.74 -4.06
N ALA A 284 -6.85 23.31 -2.85
CA ALA A 284 -5.74 23.11 -1.93
C ALA A 284 -6.32 22.75 -0.57
N ALA A 285 -5.60 21.99 0.25
CA ALA A 285 -6.06 21.57 1.56
C ALA A 285 -4.97 21.75 2.61
N ALA A 286 -5.39 21.96 3.85
CA ALA A 286 -4.51 21.96 5.01
C ALA A 286 -5.23 21.38 6.21
N ARG A 287 -4.52 20.55 6.98
CA ARG A 287 -5.01 20.01 8.25
C ARG A 287 -5.08 21.10 9.31
N HIS A 288 -6.16 21.13 10.11
CA HIS A 288 -6.28 21.99 11.28
C HIS A 288 -5.98 21.26 12.59
N ALA A 289 -6.74 20.23 12.87
CA ALA A 289 -6.65 19.47 14.11
C ALA A 289 -6.74 17.97 13.80
N GLU A 290 -6.84 17.15 14.81
CA GLU A 290 -6.88 15.69 14.69
C GLU A 290 -7.94 15.20 13.69
N HIS A 291 -9.09 15.86 13.67
CA HIS A 291 -10.24 15.47 12.86
C HIS A 291 -10.75 16.60 11.94
N GLN A 292 -9.99 17.67 11.76
CA GLN A 292 -10.44 18.82 10.98
C GLN A 292 -9.52 19.17 9.83
N ILE A 293 -10.13 19.44 8.67
CA ILE A 293 -9.47 19.85 7.43
C ILE A 293 -10.12 21.15 6.93
N VAL A 294 -9.31 22.03 6.38
CA VAL A 294 -9.76 23.21 5.63
C VAL A 294 -9.33 23.05 4.18
N THR A 295 -10.28 23.16 3.27
CA THR A 295 -10.01 23.22 1.84
C THR A 295 -10.16 24.65 1.33
N ALA A 296 -9.21 25.11 0.54
CA ALA A 296 -9.30 26.35 -0.23
C ALA A 296 -9.61 25.99 -1.69
N VAL A 297 -10.69 26.53 -2.22
CA VAL A 297 -11.18 26.15 -3.55
C VAL A 297 -11.44 27.38 -4.41
N ARG A 298 -11.28 27.22 -5.73
CA ARG A 298 -11.78 28.17 -6.72
C ARG A 298 -13.18 27.76 -7.14
N THR A 299 -14.15 28.61 -6.86
CA THR A 299 -15.57 28.40 -7.17
C THR A 299 -15.89 28.54 -8.66
N GLN A 300 -17.12 28.25 -9.07
CA GLN A 300 -17.60 28.48 -10.44
C GLN A 300 -17.52 29.97 -10.83
N ALA A 301 -17.78 30.87 -9.89
CA ALA A 301 -17.64 32.33 -10.10
C ALA A 301 -16.18 32.80 -10.21
N GLY A 302 -15.22 31.89 -10.05
CA GLY A 302 -13.80 32.20 -10.09
C GLY A 302 -13.24 32.75 -8.78
N THR A 303 -14.03 32.80 -7.71
CA THR A 303 -13.64 33.34 -6.40
C THR A 303 -12.97 32.28 -5.52
N LEU A 304 -12.14 32.72 -4.58
CA LEU A 304 -11.56 31.87 -3.54
C LEU A 304 -12.58 31.69 -2.39
N LYS A 305 -12.83 30.45 -2.03
CA LYS A 305 -13.63 30.08 -0.86
C LYS A 305 -12.89 29.06 0.00
N LEU A 306 -12.91 29.21 1.32
CA LEU A 306 -12.44 28.21 2.27
C LEU A 306 -13.64 27.45 2.84
N ILE A 307 -13.49 26.13 2.97
CA ILE A 307 -14.53 25.24 3.52
C ILE A 307 -13.90 24.42 4.62
N ALA A 308 -14.54 24.40 5.78
CA ALA A 308 -14.14 23.60 6.92
C ALA A 308 -14.90 22.27 6.96
N TRP A 309 -14.21 21.21 7.32
CA TRP A 309 -14.69 19.84 7.35
C TRP A 309 -14.31 19.16 8.66
N ASN A 310 -15.20 18.35 9.18
CA ASN A 310 -14.92 17.42 10.27
C ASN A 310 -14.92 15.98 9.74
N VAL A 311 -13.96 15.18 10.21
CA VAL A 311 -13.79 13.76 9.85
C VAL A 311 -14.01 12.94 11.12
N GLY A 312 -15.13 12.23 11.18
CA GLY A 312 -15.45 11.38 12.33
C GLY A 312 -14.55 10.14 12.43
N PRO A 313 -14.48 9.51 13.59
CA PRO A 313 -13.64 8.32 13.82
C PRO A 313 -14.04 7.13 12.93
N ASN A 314 -15.30 7.05 12.51
CA ASN A 314 -15.80 6.07 11.55
C ASN A 314 -15.52 6.44 10.09
N GLY A 315 -14.90 7.59 9.82
CA GLY A 315 -14.57 8.09 8.49
C GLY A 315 -15.65 8.96 7.83
N ALA A 316 -16.79 9.21 8.48
CA ALA A 316 -17.79 10.13 7.96
C ALA A 316 -17.20 11.54 7.84
N ILE A 317 -17.42 12.22 6.71
CA ILE A 317 -16.93 13.57 6.45
C ILE A 317 -18.12 14.51 6.37
N THR A 318 -18.13 15.53 7.22
CA THR A 318 -19.20 16.52 7.28
C THR A 318 -18.62 17.92 7.07
N ARG A 319 -19.31 18.73 6.22
CA ARG A 319 -19.02 20.15 6.10
C ARG A 319 -19.53 20.87 7.34
N THR A 320 -18.65 21.64 7.98
CA THR A 320 -18.99 22.35 9.22
C THR A 320 -19.22 23.84 9.00
N GLY A 321 -18.57 24.43 7.98
CA GLY A 321 -18.75 25.86 7.65
C GLY A 321 -17.93 26.27 6.44
N ASP A 322 -18.05 27.53 6.07
CA ASP A 322 -17.22 28.13 5.02
C ASP A 322 -17.02 29.64 5.21
N SER A 323 -16.17 30.24 4.36
CA SER A 323 -15.83 31.67 4.40
C SER A 323 -16.81 32.57 3.62
N GLY A 324 -17.80 32.02 2.94
CA GLY A 324 -18.51 32.83 1.94
C GLY A 324 -17.57 33.36 0.85
N ASP A 325 -17.98 34.42 0.14
CA ASP A 325 -17.26 35.00 -0.99
C ASP A 325 -16.37 36.19 -0.58
N GLN A 326 -15.57 36.03 0.49
CA GLN A 326 -14.80 37.13 1.11
C GLN A 326 -13.46 37.44 0.42
N ALA A 327 -13.06 36.70 -0.62
CA ALA A 327 -11.69 36.79 -1.17
C ALA A 327 -11.58 37.23 -2.63
N GLY A 328 -12.66 37.39 -3.36
CA GLY A 328 -12.65 37.81 -4.76
C GLY A 328 -12.05 36.77 -5.72
N ALA A 329 -11.74 37.19 -6.95
CA ALA A 329 -11.19 36.34 -8.00
C ALA A 329 -9.79 35.83 -7.67
N ALA A 330 -9.56 34.51 -7.84
CA ALA A 330 -8.29 33.88 -7.51
C ALA A 330 -7.99 32.66 -8.42
N THR A 331 -6.70 32.45 -8.68
CA THR A 331 -6.14 31.29 -9.35
C THR A 331 -4.83 30.88 -8.68
N SER A 332 -4.28 29.72 -9.04
CA SER A 332 -3.02 29.20 -8.46
C SER A 332 -3.05 29.19 -6.92
N ILE A 333 -4.10 28.60 -6.36
CA ILE A 333 -4.40 28.63 -4.92
C ILE A 333 -3.50 27.66 -4.15
N ALA A 334 -2.89 28.15 -3.07
CA ALA A 334 -2.19 27.35 -2.07
C ALA A 334 -2.63 27.77 -0.67
N ILE A 335 -2.52 26.87 0.33
CA ILE A 335 -2.90 27.12 1.72
C ILE A 335 -1.87 26.50 2.67
N ALA A 336 -1.55 27.22 3.75
CA ALA A 336 -0.75 26.70 4.85
C ALA A 336 -1.39 27.08 6.20
N ARG A 337 -1.29 26.17 7.17
CA ARG A 337 -1.70 26.44 8.55
C ARG A 337 -0.59 27.16 9.30
N ASN A 338 -0.93 28.08 10.17
CA ASN A 338 0.02 28.78 11.05
C ASN A 338 0.36 27.96 12.30
N GLY A 339 1.34 27.09 12.20
CA GLY A 339 1.73 26.19 13.30
C GLY A 339 0.54 25.40 13.86
N ALA A 340 0.38 25.38 15.17
CA ALA A 340 -0.74 24.72 15.85
C ALA A 340 -1.99 25.62 16.05
N SER A 341 -1.98 26.86 15.53
CA SER A 341 -3.08 27.81 15.74
C SER A 341 -4.32 27.50 14.87
N SER A 342 -5.41 28.22 15.09
CA SER A 342 -6.61 28.19 14.26
C SER A 342 -6.50 29.06 12.99
N ARG A 343 -5.34 29.68 12.75
CA ARG A 343 -5.12 30.57 11.63
C ARG A 343 -4.54 29.84 10.43
N PHE A 344 -4.97 30.26 9.24
CA PHE A 344 -4.48 29.80 7.95
C PHE A 344 -4.09 31.00 7.10
N VAL A 345 -3.15 30.78 6.19
CA VAL A 345 -2.80 31.75 5.15
C VAL A 345 -2.95 31.07 3.79
N THR A 346 -3.78 31.66 2.92
CA THR A 346 -3.84 31.29 1.51
C THR A 346 -2.94 32.22 0.71
N ALA A 347 -2.25 31.65 -0.27
CA ALA A 347 -1.54 32.40 -1.31
C ALA A 347 -2.23 32.14 -2.65
N CYS A 348 -2.54 33.19 -3.39
CA CYS A 348 -3.24 33.08 -4.66
C CYS A 348 -2.78 34.15 -5.65
N ARG A 349 -3.01 33.88 -6.93
CA ARG A 349 -2.93 34.87 -8.00
C ARG A 349 -4.27 35.59 -8.11
N THR A 350 -4.28 36.91 -7.94
CA THR A 350 -5.48 37.74 -8.06
C THR A 350 -5.94 37.89 -9.51
N GLY A 351 -7.09 38.52 -9.73
CA GLY A 351 -7.58 38.88 -11.07
C GLY A 351 -6.66 39.82 -11.83
N SER A 352 -5.87 40.64 -11.13
CA SER A 352 -4.81 41.51 -11.70
C SER A 352 -3.50 40.78 -12.01
N GLY A 353 -3.40 39.49 -11.69
CA GLY A 353 -2.18 38.69 -11.90
C GLY A 353 -1.21 38.65 -10.73
N ASN A 354 -1.40 39.47 -9.71
CA ASN A 354 -0.48 39.60 -8.58
C ASN A 354 -0.60 38.49 -7.54
N LEU A 355 0.51 38.16 -6.87
CA LEU A 355 0.50 37.32 -5.70
C LEU A 355 -0.09 38.06 -4.50
N ARG A 356 -1.12 37.49 -3.90
CA ARG A 356 -1.71 37.99 -2.65
C ARG A 356 -1.79 36.87 -1.61
N LEU A 357 -1.45 37.18 -0.37
CA LEU A 357 -1.66 36.33 0.78
C LEU A 357 -2.87 36.86 1.57
N ILE A 358 -3.75 35.95 1.99
CA ILE A 358 -4.93 36.26 2.78
C ILE A 358 -4.91 35.42 4.06
N ALA A 359 -5.05 36.07 5.20
CA ALA A 359 -5.11 35.44 6.50
C ALA A 359 -6.55 35.13 6.91
N TRP A 360 -6.76 33.96 7.48
CA TRP A 360 -8.05 33.42 7.88
C TRP A 360 -8.00 32.87 9.29
N ASN A 361 -9.12 32.91 9.99
CA ASN A 361 -9.31 32.23 11.27
C ASN A 361 -10.45 31.21 11.16
N LEU A 362 -10.21 30.00 11.63
CA LEU A 362 -11.23 29.01 11.85
C LEU A 362 -11.70 29.14 13.31
N ASN A 363 -12.98 29.36 13.56
CA ASN A 363 -13.49 29.42 14.93
C ASN A 363 -13.43 28.04 15.60
N GLY A 364 -13.40 28.00 16.95
CA GLY A 364 -13.13 26.80 17.73
C GLY A 364 -14.03 25.59 17.45
N ALA A 365 -15.25 25.79 16.98
CA ALA A 365 -16.18 24.74 16.57
C ALA A 365 -16.04 24.35 15.10
N GLY A 366 -15.20 25.06 14.32
CA GLY A 366 -15.08 24.82 12.87
C GLY A 366 -16.32 25.26 12.07
N SER A 367 -17.26 25.97 12.68
CA SER A 367 -18.55 26.35 12.08
C SER A 367 -18.48 27.58 11.19
N SER A 368 -17.38 28.34 11.21
CA SER A 368 -17.12 29.47 10.31
C SER A 368 -15.64 29.69 10.06
N VAL A 369 -15.33 30.20 8.87
CA VAL A 369 -14.00 30.66 8.48
C VAL A 369 -14.09 32.14 8.20
N THR A 370 -13.39 32.97 8.98
CA THR A 370 -13.41 34.43 8.84
C THR A 370 -12.12 34.96 8.27
N ARG A 371 -12.19 35.90 7.35
CA ARG A 371 -11.04 36.63 6.85
C ARG A 371 -10.56 37.62 7.92
N LEU A 372 -9.25 37.62 8.19
CA LEU A 372 -8.62 38.52 9.13
C LEU A 372 -8.00 39.76 8.45
N GLY A 373 -7.28 39.52 7.33
CA GLY A 373 -6.57 40.54 6.61
C GLY A 373 -5.83 39.95 5.41
N ASP A 374 -5.00 40.75 4.77
CA ASP A 374 -4.18 40.31 3.64
C ASP A 374 -2.88 41.08 3.49
N SER A 375 -2.06 40.73 2.47
CA SER A 375 -0.80 41.37 2.15
C SER A 375 -0.94 42.56 1.18
N ALA A 376 -2.16 42.93 0.79
CA ALA A 376 -2.37 43.82 -0.36
C ALA A 376 -1.57 43.32 -1.59
N ASP A 377 -1.17 44.23 -2.48
CA ASP A 377 -0.39 43.91 -3.66
C ASP A 377 1.14 44.03 -3.41
N ALA A 378 1.60 43.50 -2.28
CA ALA A 378 3.01 43.52 -1.84
C ALA A 378 3.96 42.66 -2.69
N ALA A 379 3.46 41.90 -3.66
CA ALA A 379 4.25 41.15 -4.63
C ALA A 379 3.63 41.24 -6.03
N GLY A 380 4.47 41.29 -7.05
CA GLY A 380 4.04 41.40 -8.44
C GLY A 380 3.43 40.11 -9.01
N GLU A 381 3.36 40.04 -10.34
CA GLU A 381 2.77 38.89 -11.04
C GLU A 381 3.43 37.56 -10.68
N ALA A 382 2.59 36.58 -10.45
CA ALA A 382 3.03 35.23 -10.07
C ALA A 382 2.09 34.16 -10.62
N THR A 383 2.68 33.00 -10.95
CA THR A 383 1.99 31.76 -11.31
C THR A 383 2.63 30.58 -10.57
N VAL A 384 2.00 29.42 -10.60
CA VAL A 384 2.52 28.19 -9.92
C VAL A 384 2.92 28.49 -8.48
N ILE A 385 1.97 28.97 -7.68
CA ILE A 385 2.20 29.43 -6.32
C ILE A 385 2.17 28.24 -5.34
N ARG A 386 3.15 28.21 -4.43
CA ARG A 386 3.21 27.29 -3.27
C ARG A 386 3.46 28.11 -2.01
N ILE A 387 3.00 27.60 -0.87
CA ILE A 387 3.21 28.22 0.44
C ILE A 387 3.48 27.14 1.49
N VAL A 388 4.41 27.42 2.40
CA VAL A 388 4.63 26.64 3.62
C VAL A 388 4.72 27.60 4.82
N SER A 389 4.34 27.09 6.00
CA SER A 389 4.62 27.76 7.28
C SER A 389 5.99 27.29 7.77
N THR A 390 6.84 28.23 8.18
CA THR A 390 8.15 27.95 8.79
C THR A 390 8.12 28.18 10.32
N GLY A 391 6.91 28.22 10.90
CA GLY A 391 6.71 28.49 12.33
C GLY A 391 6.73 29.97 12.70
N ASN A 392 6.42 30.31 13.96
CA ASN A 392 6.52 31.66 14.51
C ASN A 392 5.83 32.76 13.67
N ASN A 393 4.63 32.49 13.19
CA ASN A 393 3.87 33.40 12.29
C ASN A 393 4.61 33.74 10.99
N ARG A 394 5.56 32.91 10.54
CA ARG A 394 6.29 33.09 9.30
C ARG A 394 5.83 32.10 8.24
N PHE A 395 5.85 32.57 6.99
CA PHE A 395 5.52 31.79 5.81
C PHE A 395 6.53 32.08 4.70
N VAL A 396 6.72 31.10 3.85
CA VAL A 396 7.47 31.25 2.61
C VAL A 396 6.57 30.86 1.44
N THR A 397 6.49 31.73 0.43
CA THR A 397 5.92 31.37 -0.86
C THR A 397 7.03 31.12 -1.86
N ALA A 398 6.84 30.11 -2.71
CA ALA A 398 7.63 29.92 -3.93
C ALA A 398 6.68 30.09 -5.12
N CYS A 399 7.07 30.90 -6.09
CA CYS A 399 6.26 31.18 -7.26
C CYS A 399 7.10 31.30 -8.54
N ARG A 400 6.44 31.12 -9.67
CA ARG A 400 6.97 31.45 -10.99
C ARG A 400 6.58 32.89 -11.33
N THR A 401 7.56 33.74 -11.56
CA THR A 401 7.38 35.14 -11.91
C THR A 401 6.93 35.31 -13.38
N SER A 402 6.57 36.51 -13.79
CA SER A 402 6.18 36.83 -15.18
C SER A 402 7.27 36.54 -16.21
N ASN A 403 8.55 36.67 -15.83
CA ASN A 403 9.70 36.29 -16.67
C ASN A 403 10.09 34.79 -16.58
N GLY A 404 9.22 33.97 -15.99
CA GLY A 404 9.39 32.49 -15.92
C GLY A 404 10.30 32.00 -14.82
N LYS A 405 10.93 32.83 -14.02
CA LYS A 405 11.93 32.45 -13.01
C LYS A 405 11.29 32.07 -11.69
N LEU A 406 11.99 31.21 -10.93
CA LEU A 406 11.63 30.88 -9.55
C LEU A 406 11.98 32.08 -8.63
N LYS A 407 11.01 32.45 -7.80
CA LYS A 407 11.22 33.44 -6.72
C LYS A 407 10.61 32.93 -5.43
N LEU A 408 11.36 33.04 -4.32
CA LEU A 408 10.88 32.82 -2.98
C LEU A 408 10.65 34.15 -2.29
N ILE A 409 9.57 34.26 -1.51
CA ILE A 409 9.24 35.45 -0.72
C ILE A 409 8.88 35.02 0.70
N GLY A 410 9.50 35.65 1.70
CA GLY A 410 9.22 35.48 3.11
C GLY A 410 8.14 36.45 3.59
N TRP A 411 7.27 35.99 4.46
CA TRP A 411 6.11 36.74 4.96
C TRP A 411 5.96 36.57 6.46
N ARG A 412 5.39 37.59 7.12
CA ARG A 412 4.98 37.56 8.54
C ARG A 412 3.49 37.82 8.65
N LEU A 413 2.81 36.96 9.38
CA LEU A 413 1.43 37.15 9.83
C LEU A 413 1.44 37.88 11.16
N HIS A 414 0.77 39.02 11.24
CA HIS A 414 0.62 39.81 12.46
C HIS A 414 -0.63 39.41 13.23
N ASP A 415 -0.71 39.78 14.53
CA ASP A 415 -1.83 39.43 15.39
C ASP A 415 -3.16 40.03 14.92
N ASN A 416 -3.12 41.21 14.30
CA ASN A 416 -4.28 41.86 13.71
C ASN A 416 -4.73 41.25 12.38
N GLY A 417 -4.04 40.18 11.89
CA GLY A 417 -4.37 39.49 10.65
C GLY A 417 -3.73 40.07 9.39
N SER A 418 -3.03 41.20 9.46
CA SER A 418 -2.27 41.71 8.31
C SER A 418 -1.08 40.81 7.99
N VAL A 419 -0.67 40.77 6.72
CA VAL A 419 0.47 39.98 6.26
C VAL A 419 1.50 40.93 5.63
N SER A 420 2.71 40.97 6.16
CA SER A 420 3.78 41.82 5.63
C SER A 420 4.88 40.97 4.97
N ARG A 421 5.45 41.50 3.89
CA ARG A 421 6.64 40.93 3.24
C ARG A 421 7.88 41.22 4.08
N LEU A 422 8.71 40.19 4.27
CA LEU A 422 9.97 40.27 5.01
C LEU A 422 11.17 40.40 4.05
N ALA A 423 11.29 39.43 3.12
CA ALA A 423 12.43 39.30 2.22
C ALA A 423 12.05 38.57 0.95
N ASP A 424 12.92 38.58 -0.05
CA ASP A 424 12.82 37.67 -1.20
C ASP A 424 14.21 37.15 -1.64
N SER A 425 14.18 36.11 -2.49
CA SER A 425 15.40 35.47 -3.01
C SER A 425 16.05 36.21 -4.19
N GLY A 426 15.42 37.26 -4.71
CA GLY A 426 15.83 37.78 -6.02
C GLY A 426 15.74 36.69 -7.11
N ASP A 427 16.53 36.86 -8.16
CA ASP A 427 16.57 35.96 -9.33
C ASP A 427 17.68 34.89 -9.21
N GLN A 428 17.86 34.28 -8.04
CA GLN A 428 18.93 33.30 -7.77
C GLN A 428 18.68 31.89 -8.37
N ALA A 429 17.54 31.68 -8.99
CA ALA A 429 17.21 30.42 -9.68
C ALA A 429 16.69 30.72 -11.09
N GLY A 430 16.99 29.82 -12.01
CA GLY A 430 16.59 29.92 -13.41
C GLY A 430 15.09 29.77 -13.65
N GLY A 431 14.71 29.59 -14.90
CA GLY A 431 13.33 29.36 -15.29
C GLY A 431 12.78 28.03 -14.80
N VAL A 432 11.50 28.06 -14.44
CA VAL A 432 10.77 26.90 -13.90
C VAL A 432 9.37 26.79 -14.49
N SER A 433 8.85 25.57 -14.60
CA SER A 433 7.48 25.32 -15.10
C SER A 433 6.59 24.62 -14.08
N ASP A 434 7.13 23.94 -13.07
CA ASP A 434 6.41 23.42 -11.90
C ASP A 434 7.26 23.56 -10.65
N ILE A 435 6.61 23.68 -9.49
CA ILE A 435 7.22 23.94 -8.19
C ILE A 435 6.53 23.10 -7.12
N SER A 436 7.32 22.45 -6.28
CA SER A 436 6.91 21.98 -4.95
C SER A 436 7.78 22.65 -3.89
N LEU A 437 7.24 22.91 -2.71
CA LEU A 437 7.91 23.61 -1.62
C LEU A 437 7.68 22.85 -0.33
N VAL A 438 8.75 22.57 0.41
CA VAL A 438 8.70 21.91 1.72
C VAL A 438 9.52 22.69 2.74
N ASP A 439 9.05 22.70 3.98
CA ASP A 439 9.77 23.24 5.14
C ASP A 439 10.84 22.23 5.62
N LEU A 440 11.98 22.74 6.03
CA LEU A 440 13.09 21.96 6.57
C LEU A 440 13.54 22.52 7.93
N PRO A 441 14.08 21.68 8.82
CA PRO A 441 14.61 22.15 10.09
C PRO A 441 15.69 23.23 9.93
N GLY A 442 15.79 24.17 10.90
CA GLY A 442 16.85 25.18 10.94
C GLY A 442 16.60 26.39 10.04
N ASN A 443 15.37 26.88 9.94
CA ASN A 443 14.99 28.02 9.10
C ASN A 443 15.40 27.82 7.64
N ARG A 444 15.16 26.67 7.10
CA ARG A 444 15.44 26.30 5.71
C ARG A 444 14.18 25.83 5.01
N VAL A 445 14.14 26.04 3.72
CA VAL A 445 13.13 25.43 2.85
C VAL A 445 13.79 24.76 1.66
N LEU A 446 13.08 23.84 1.03
CA LEU A 446 13.52 23.22 -0.21
C LEU A 446 12.44 23.42 -1.28
N THR A 447 12.88 23.81 -2.47
CA THR A 447 12.06 23.79 -3.69
C THR A 447 12.48 22.62 -4.56
N ALA A 448 11.52 21.78 -4.95
CA ALA A 448 11.68 20.81 -6.03
C ALA A 448 10.99 21.40 -7.27
N VAL A 449 11.74 21.60 -8.36
CA VAL A 449 11.29 22.33 -9.54
C VAL A 449 11.49 21.55 -10.82
N ARG A 450 10.61 21.77 -11.79
CA ARG A 450 10.85 21.41 -13.18
C ARG A 450 11.57 22.58 -13.85
N THR A 451 12.79 22.34 -14.29
CA THR A 451 13.62 23.33 -15.01
C THR A 451 13.10 23.59 -16.42
N GLU A 452 13.67 24.58 -17.12
CA GLU A 452 13.37 24.82 -18.53
C GLU A 452 13.79 23.67 -19.44
N SER A 453 14.85 22.93 -19.07
CA SER A 453 15.26 21.68 -19.76
C SER A 453 14.27 20.53 -19.56
N GLY A 454 13.27 20.68 -18.68
CA GLY A 454 12.30 19.66 -18.35
C GLY A 454 12.71 18.71 -17.24
N SER A 455 13.89 18.89 -16.64
CA SER A 455 14.46 18.02 -15.60
C SER A 455 14.00 18.42 -14.20
N LEU A 456 14.00 17.45 -13.26
CA LEU A 456 13.81 17.71 -11.83
C LEU A 456 15.10 18.26 -11.23
N LYS A 457 14.99 19.38 -10.51
CA LYS A 457 16.06 19.96 -9.69
C LYS A 457 15.54 20.31 -8.30
N LEU A 458 16.29 19.97 -7.27
CA LEU A 458 16.03 20.36 -5.90
C LEU A 458 16.98 21.49 -5.51
N ILE A 459 16.47 22.52 -4.84
CA ILE A 459 17.26 23.67 -4.39
C ILE A 459 16.93 23.92 -2.92
N THR A 460 17.94 24.02 -2.08
CA THR A 460 17.82 24.37 -0.66
C THR A 460 18.09 25.85 -0.43
N TRP A 461 17.35 26.42 0.53
CA TRP A 461 17.39 27.85 0.82
C TRP A 461 17.46 28.07 2.34
N SER A 462 18.24 29.06 2.77
CA SER A 462 18.13 29.63 4.10
C SER A 462 17.11 30.75 4.10
N VAL A 463 16.30 30.83 5.16
CA VAL A 463 15.20 31.80 5.29
C VAL A 463 15.43 32.66 6.53
N GLY A 464 15.73 33.93 6.35
CA GLY A 464 15.84 34.93 7.39
C GLY A 464 14.85 36.08 7.20
N ASP A 465 14.71 36.95 8.21
CA ASP A 465 13.82 38.11 8.16
C ASP A 465 14.29 39.15 7.14
N GLY A 466 15.59 39.25 6.88
CA GLY A 466 16.17 40.23 5.95
C GLY A 466 16.61 39.65 4.61
N ALA A 467 16.70 38.33 4.46
CA ALA A 467 17.16 37.69 3.24
C ALA A 467 16.70 36.26 3.11
N ILE A 468 16.50 35.82 1.86
CA ILE A 468 16.39 34.40 1.48
C ILE A 468 17.56 34.11 0.53
N SER A 469 18.42 33.16 0.93
CA SER A 469 19.64 32.86 0.19
C SER A 469 19.68 31.40 -0.25
N ARG A 470 20.11 31.16 -1.49
CA ARG A 470 20.34 29.82 -2.00
C ARG A 470 21.55 29.19 -1.29
N LEU A 471 21.39 27.95 -0.81
CA LEU A 471 22.45 27.18 -0.15
C LEU A 471 23.14 26.21 -1.13
N ALA A 472 22.35 25.36 -1.76
CA ALA A 472 22.85 24.32 -2.67
C ALA A 472 21.75 23.85 -3.62
N ASP A 473 22.09 22.99 -4.58
CA ASP A 473 21.14 22.25 -5.40
C ASP A 473 21.61 20.83 -5.74
N SER A 474 20.69 20.01 -6.28
CA SER A 474 20.94 18.62 -6.65
C SER A 474 21.63 18.44 -8.01
N GLY A 475 21.84 19.51 -8.79
CA GLY A 475 22.08 19.33 -10.22
C GLY A 475 20.86 18.69 -10.92
N GLU A 476 21.07 18.11 -12.09
CA GLU A 476 20.03 17.47 -12.91
C GLU A 476 20.07 15.94 -12.79
N GLN A 477 20.00 15.41 -11.55
CA GLN A 477 20.19 13.99 -11.25
C GLN A 477 18.96 13.09 -11.50
N ALA A 478 17.83 13.65 -11.94
CA ALA A 478 16.58 12.88 -12.00
C ALA A 478 15.91 12.85 -13.40
N GLY A 479 16.52 13.39 -14.41
CA GLY A 479 16.01 13.37 -15.79
C GLY A 479 14.69 14.10 -15.98
N ALA A 480 13.98 13.79 -17.06
CA ALA A 480 12.71 14.42 -17.41
C ALA A 480 11.62 14.12 -16.38
N ALA A 481 10.96 15.15 -15.89
CA ALA A 481 9.91 15.06 -14.88
C ALA A 481 8.82 16.10 -15.10
N THR A 482 7.59 15.73 -14.79
CA THR A 482 6.44 16.62 -14.75
C THR A 482 5.65 16.40 -13.47
N MET A 483 4.78 17.34 -13.10
CA MET A 483 3.90 17.23 -11.94
C MET A 483 4.68 16.93 -10.65
N ILE A 484 5.61 17.78 -10.28
CA ILE A 484 6.50 17.60 -9.14
C ILE A 484 5.77 17.88 -7.83
N ARG A 485 5.80 16.93 -6.90
CA ARG A 485 5.33 17.08 -5.52
C ARG A 485 6.40 16.55 -4.57
N ALA A 486 6.52 17.16 -3.40
CA ALA A 486 7.52 16.77 -2.40
C ALA A 486 6.94 16.79 -0.98
N VAL A 487 7.45 15.90 -0.13
CA VAL A 487 7.21 15.88 1.32
C VAL A 487 8.50 15.54 2.04
N VAL A 488 8.53 15.71 3.35
CA VAL A 488 9.59 15.18 4.22
C VAL A 488 9.04 13.94 4.92
N ASP A 489 9.76 12.82 4.84
CA ASP A 489 9.37 11.57 5.51
C ASP A 489 9.75 11.58 7.01
N GLN A 490 9.39 10.52 7.72
CA GLN A 490 9.67 10.40 9.14
C GLN A 490 11.18 10.32 9.46
N ALA A 491 12.00 9.85 8.53
CA ALA A 491 13.46 9.78 8.67
C ALA A 491 14.17 11.11 8.37
N GLY A 492 13.41 12.13 7.92
CA GLY A 492 13.95 13.42 7.52
C GLY A 492 14.43 13.50 6.07
N HIS A 493 14.18 12.47 5.26
CA HIS A 493 14.46 12.53 3.82
C HIS A 493 13.40 13.36 3.11
N VAL A 494 13.81 14.10 2.09
CA VAL A 494 12.86 14.66 1.12
C VAL A 494 12.47 13.55 0.14
N VAL A 495 11.17 13.34 -0.03
CA VAL A 495 10.62 12.41 -1.02
C VAL A 495 9.91 13.21 -2.09
N THR A 496 10.37 13.10 -3.33
CA THR A 496 9.69 13.70 -4.48
C THR A 496 8.89 12.66 -5.24
N ALA A 497 7.64 12.97 -5.54
CA ALA A 497 6.82 12.23 -6.49
C ALA A 497 6.78 13.00 -7.81
N VAL A 498 7.12 12.34 -8.90
CA VAL A 498 7.18 12.93 -10.24
C VAL A 498 6.50 12.02 -11.26
N ARG A 499 5.90 12.62 -12.28
CA ARG A 499 5.54 11.91 -13.49
C ARG A 499 6.76 11.88 -14.39
N ALA A 500 7.33 10.71 -14.62
CA ALA A 500 8.51 10.49 -15.46
C ALA A 500 8.20 10.68 -16.96
N GLY A 501 9.21 10.64 -17.81
CA GLY A 501 9.07 10.84 -19.26
C GLY A 501 8.20 9.77 -19.96
N ASP A 502 8.13 8.55 -19.42
CA ASP A 502 7.27 7.46 -19.86
C ASP A 502 5.82 7.56 -19.31
N GLY A 503 5.52 8.61 -18.55
CA GLY A 503 4.23 8.83 -17.93
C GLY A 503 4.02 8.10 -16.61
N SER A 504 4.96 7.28 -16.16
CA SER A 504 4.86 6.56 -14.87
C SER A 504 5.07 7.50 -13.67
N LEU A 505 4.42 7.18 -12.54
CA LEU A 505 4.75 7.80 -11.26
C LEU A 505 6.04 7.20 -10.71
N LYS A 506 6.99 8.07 -10.37
CA LYS A 506 8.24 7.68 -9.71
C LYS A 506 8.43 8.48 -8.42
N LEU A 507 8.77 7.80 -7.33
CA LEU A 507 9.23 8.43 -6.10
C LEU A 507 10.76 8.41 -6.06
N ILE A 508 11.36 9.53 -5.62
CA ILE A 508 12.82 9.64 -5.46
C ILE A 508 13.08 10.20 -4.07
N THR A 509 13.99 9.59 -3.33
CA THR A 509 14.41 10.01 -2.00
C THR A 509 15.74 10.75 -2.03
N TRP A 510 15.85 11.76 -1.16
CA TRP A 510 16.97 12.67 -1.11
C TRP A 510 17.39 12.94 0.33
N ALA A 511 18.68 12.89 0.61
CA ALA A 511 19.25 13.35 1.87
C ALA A 511 19.62 14.83 1.77
N ILE A 512 19.34 15.58 2.83
CA ILE A 512 19.68 16.99 2.95
C ILE A 512 20.66 17.17 4.11
N ALA A 513 21.90 17.51 3.79
CA ALA A 513 22.92 17.76 4.79
C ALA A 513 22.62 19.03 5.60
N ALA A 514 23.25 19.20 6.77
CA ALA A 514 23.10 20.37 7.61
C ALA A 514 23.46 21.68 6.90
N GLY A 515 24.45 21.66 6.00
CA GLY A 515 24.85 22.78 5.16
C GLY A 515 23.96 23.03 3.93
N GLY A 516 22.92 22.20 3.71
CA GLY A 516 21.99 22.34 2.61
C GLY A 516 22.32 21.50 1.37
N ALA A 517 23.45 20.79 1.33
CA ALA A 517 23.79 19.92 0.20
C ALA A 517 22.71 18.83 0.01
N VAL A 518 22.38 18.56 -1.27
CA VAL A 518 21.32 17.63 -1.68
C VAL A 518 21.96 16.43 -2.36
N SER A 519 21.70 15.23 -1.88
CA SER A 519 22.16 13.98 -2.49
C SER A 519 20.99 13.03 -2.72
N ARG A 520 20.97 12.40 -3.92
CA ARG A 520 19.99 11.37 -4.24
C ARG A 520 20.35 10.08 -3.51
N LEU A 521 19.37 9.44 -2.88
CA LEU A 521 19.53 8.17 -2.19
C LEU A 521 19.05 6.99 -3.05
N ALA A 522 17.78 7.00 -3.42
CA ALA A 522 17.15 5.90 -4.15
C ALA A 522 15.93 6.38 -4.95
N ASP A 523 15.33 5.48 -5.71
CA ASP A 523 14.01 5.68 -6.32
C ASP A 523 13.17 4.38 -6.32
N SER A 524 11.87 4.54 -6.61
CA SER A 524 10.89 3.45 -6.61
C SER A 524 10.87 2.63 -7.91
N GLY A 525 11.70 2.92 -8.89
CA GLY A 525 11.53 2.32 -10.22
C GLY A 525 10.15 2.63 -10.80
N SER A 526 9.61 1.73 -11.62
CA SER A 526 8.31 1.86 -12.31
C SER A 526 7.15 1.16 -11.57
N LEU A 527 7.21 1.06 -10.23
CA LEU A 527 6.26 0.27 -9.41
C LEU A 527 4.82 0.84 -9.36
N ALA A 528 4.58 2.04 -9.85
CA ALA A 528 3.27 2.71 -9.71
C ALA A 528 2.42 2.78 -10.99
N GLY A 529 2.99 2.45 -12.14
CA GLY A 529 2.33 2.57 -13.44
C GLY A 529 2.11 4.02 -13.89
N VAL A 530 1.37 4.18 -15.00
CA VAL A 530 1.08 5.49 -15.61
C VAL A 530 0.14 6.32 -14.75
N THR A 531 0.39 7.62 -14.65
CA THR A 531 -0.47 8.58 -13.94
C THR A 531 -0.75 9.82 -14.79
N GLU A 532 -1.97 10.33 -14.72
CA GLU A 532 -2.36 11.62 -15.32
C GLU A 532 -2.31 12.78 -14.30
N GLY A 533 -2.16 12.48 -13.03
CA GLY A 533 -2.03 13.46 -11.97
C GLY A 533 -1.79 12.78 -10.62
N HIS A 534 -1.07 13.46 -9.73
CA HIS A 534 -0.80 12.93 -8.39
C HIS A 534 -0.61 14.03 -7.34
N GLY A 535 -0.84 13.66 -6.08
CA GLY A 535 -0.45 14.35 -4.88
C GLY A 535 0.57 13.53 -4.09
N ILE A 536 1.04 14.06 -2.97
CA ILE A 536 1.89 13.36 -2.00
C ILE A 536 1.63 13.88 -0.59
N SER A 537 1.70 13.01 0.39
CA SER A 537 1.63 13.34 1.82
C SER A 537 2.34 12.26 2.64
N THR A 538 2.43 12.45 3.95
CA THR A 538 2.88 11.42 4.88
C THR A 538 1.78 11.09 5.88
N ALA A 539 1.58 9.81 6.19
CA ALA A 539 0.59 9.34 7.16
C ALA A 539 1.09 8.07 7.86
N GLY A 540 1.04 8.02 9.19
CA GLY A 540 1.44 6.85 9.96
C GLY A 540 2.87 6.37 9.68
N GLY A 541 3.82 7.30 9.47
CA GLY A 541 5.21 6.99 9.14
C GLY A 541 5.46 6.54 7.69
N ARG A 542 4.42 6.58 6.84
CA ARG A 542 4.48 6.17 5.44
C ARG A 542 4.25 7.34 4.50
N VAL A 543 4.71 7.23 3.27
CA VAL A 543 4.41 8.17 2.19
C VAL A 543 3.15 7.69 1.46
N VAL A 544 2.27 8.61 1.12
CA VAL A 544 0.99 8.35 0.46
C VAL A 544 0.87 9.20 -0.79
N THR A 545 0.56 8.58 -1.92
CA THR A 545 0.34 9.29 -3.19
C THR A 545 -1.06 8.99 -3.74
N PRO A 546 -2.00 9.94 -3.66
CA PRO A 546 -3.21 9.87 -4.48
C PRO A 546 -2.84 10.12 -5.93
N VAL A 547 -3.27 9.25 -6.82
CA VAL A 547 -2.99 9.33 -8.26
C VAL A 547 -4.28 9.24 -9.06
N ARG A 548 -4.33 9.95 -10.19
CA ARG A 548 -5.29 9.71 -11.25
C ARG A 548 -4.67 8.75 -12.24
N THR A 549 -5.28 7.58 -12.39
CA THR A 549 -4.82 6.57 -13.34
C THR A 549 -5.16 6.99 -14.79
N ASP A 550 -4.60 6.33 -15.77
CA ASP A 550 -4.91 6.47 -17.21
C ASP A 550 -6.39 6.22 -17.54
N GLY A 551 -7.06 5.34 -16.76
CA GLY A 551 -8.51 5.14 -16.83
C GLY A 551 -9.34 6.23 -16.11
N GLY A 552 -8.73 7.32 -15.63
CA GLY A 552 -9.41 8.44 -14.99
C GLY A 552 -9.88 8.19 -13.55
N ASN A 553 -9.52 7.07 -12.94
CA ASN A 553 -9.89 6.71 -11.57
C ASN A 553 -8.89 7.25 -10.55
N LEU A 554 -9.38 7.60 -9.36
CA LEU A 554 -8.51 7.84 -8.20
C LEU A 554 -8.01 6.51 -7.64
N LYS A 555 -6.71 6.41 -7.46
CA LYS A 555 -6.04 5.36 -6.69
C LYS A 555 -5.14 6.02 -5.65
N VAL A 556 -5.11 5.50 -4.44
CA VAL A 556 -4.21 5.97 -3.38
C VAL A 556 -3.17 4.88 -3.14
N ILE A 557 -1.89 5.20 -3.33
CA ILE A 557 -0.78 4.25 -3.18
C ILE A 557 -0.03 4.58 -1.90
N VAL A 558 0.34 3.56 -1.14
CA VAL A 558 1.12 3.67 0.09
C VAL A 558 2.52 3.11 -0.12
N TRP A 559 3.51 3.85 0.37
CA TRP A 559 4.91 3.55 0.24
C TRP A 559 5.59 3.55 1.60
N GLN A 560 6.56 2.66 1.77
CA GLN A 560 7.49 2.66 2.89
C GLN A 560 8.83 3.21 2.44
N THR A 561 9.36 4.17 3.19
CA THR A 561 10.75 4.63 3.06
C THR A 561 11.58 4.02 4.20
N ALA A 562 12.76 3.50 3.90
CA ALA A 562 13.68 2.98 4.90
C ALA A 562 14.73 4.04 5.28
N ALA A 563 15.46 3.82 6.37
CA ALA A 563 16.48 4.73 6.85
C ALA A 563 17.63 4.98 5.84
N ASN A 564 17.90 4.02 4.96
CA ASN A 564 18.86 4.16 3.85
C ASN A 564 18.28 4.89 2.63
N GLY A 565 17.03 5.33 2.68
CA GLY A 565 16.32 6.02 1.62
C GLY A 565 15.64 5.10 0.59
N SER A 566 15.75 3.77 0.69
CA SER A 566 15.03 2.88 -0.24
C SER A 566 13.52 3.06 -0.13
N VAL A 567 12.81 2.91 -1.27
CA VAL A 567 11.36 3.12 -1.37
C VAL A 567 10.72 1.84 -1.87
N THR A 568 9.78 1.30 -1.10
CA THR A 568 9.01 0.12 -1.48
C THR A 568 7.52 0.44 -1.52
N ARG A 569 6.80 -0.11 -2.50
CA ARG A 569 5.34 -0.02 -2.54
C ARG A 569 4.75 -1.04 -1.57
N VAL A 570 3.94 -0.57 -0.63
CA VAL A 570 3.28 -1.42 0.38
C VAL A 570 1.94 -1.94 -0.14
N GLY A 571 1.18 -1.10 -0.83
CA GLY A 571 -0.12 -1.46 -1.38
C GLY A 571 -0.89 -0.23 -1.86
N ASP A 572 -2.14 -0.42 -2.26
CA ASP A 572 -3.01 0.67 -2.74
C ASP A 572 -4.49 0.46 -2.42
N SER A 573 -5.31 1.44 -2.82
CA SER A 573 -6.77 1.43 -2.63
C SER A 573 -7.54 0.68 -3.72
N ALA A 574 -6.88 0.05 -4.69
CA ALA A 574 -7.52 -0.39 -5.93
C ALA A 574 -8.40 0.73 -6.52
N ASN A 575 -9.52 0.39 -7.17
CA ASN A 575 -10.44 1.36 -7.81
C ASN A 575 -11.61 1.78 -6.89
N LEU A 576 -11.42 1.76 -5.55
CA LEU A 576 -12.49 2.02 -4.58
C LEU A 576 -13.01 3.46 -4.55
N ALA A 577 -12.32 4.40 -5.19
CA ALA A 577 -12.67 5.82 -5.15
C ALA A 577 -13.49 6.31 -6.35
N GLY A 578 -13.57 5.55 -7.43
CA GLY A 578 -14.22 5.95 -8.68
C GLY A 578 -13.45 7.03 -9.44
N SER A 579 -14.11 7.65 -10.42
CA SER A 579 -13.49 8.65 -11.30
C SER A 579 -13.16 9.97 -10.58
N ALA A 580 -11.99 10.54 -10.89
CA ALA A 580 -11.54 11.83 -10.40
C ALA A 580 -10.81 12.59 -11.49
N SER A 581 -10.99 13.92 -11.58
CA SER A 581 -10.31 14.73 -12.59
C SER A 581 -9.00 15.34 -12.11
N LEU A 582 -8.84 15.60 -10.80
CA LEU A 582 -7.58 16.10 -10.19
C LEU A 582 -7.50 15.61 -8.75
N PRO A 583 -6.58 14.72 -8.40
CA PRO A 583 -6.21 14.48 -7.01
C PRO A 583 -5.21 15.57 -6.60
N THR A 584 -5.63 16.53 -5.77
CA THR A 584 -4.81 17.70 -5.46
C THR A 584 -4.34 17.78 -4.01
N GLY A 585 -4.97 17.06 -3.11
CA GLY A 585 -4.61 17.07 -1.70
C GLY A 585 -4.69 15.67 -1.08
N CYS A 586 -3.73 15.37 -0.24
CA CYS A 586 -3.78 14.25 0.68
C CYS A 586 -3.36 14.81 2.03
N GLU A 587 -4.27 14.80 3.01
CA GLU A 587 -4.01 15.27 4.36
C GLU A 587 -3.94 14.08 5.31
N ALA A 588 -2.86 14.01 6.06
CA ALA A 588 -2.72 13.04 7.13
C ALA A 588 -3.36 13.55 8.42
N LEU A 589 -4.20 12.75 9.02
CA LEU A 589 -4.79 13.00 10.34
C LEU A 589 -4.03 12.20 11.42
N THR A 590 -4.02 12.68 12.65
CA THR A 590 -3.35 11.97 13.75
C THR A 590 -4.24 10.90 14.37
N GLY A 591 -5.55 10.92 14.10
CA GLY A 591 -6.52 9.91 14.53
C GLY A 591 -6.94 8.96 13.40
N ALA A 592 -7.87 8.07 13.67
CA ALA A 592 -8.47 7.21 12.65
C ALA A 592 -9.71 7.91 12.06
N PRO A 593 -9.87 7.95 10.72
CA PRO A 593 -8.98 7.44 9.68
C PRO A 593 -7.79 8.37 9.43
N PRO A 594 -6.59 7.81 9.13
CA PRO A 594 -5.36 8.61 9.07
C PRO A 594 -5.20 9.42 7.78
N ILE A 595 -5.98 9.17 6.73
CA ILE A 595 -5.79 9.79 5.41
C ILE A 595 -7.11 10.35 4.90
N VAL A 596 -7.06 11.58 4.38
CA VAL A 596 -8.14 12.19 3.61
C VAL A 596 -7.61 12.71 2.29
N THR A 597 -8.21 12.28 1.18
CA THR A 597 -7.92 12.82 -0.15
C THR A 597 -9.00 13.80 -0.56
N SER A 598 -8.59 14.93 -1.13
CA SER A 598 -9.48 15.89 -1.77
C SER A 598 -9.37 15.78 -3.28
N VAL A 599 -10.50 15.61 -3.95
CA VAL A 599 -10.56 15.39 -5.40
C VAL A 599 -11.65 16.24 -6.03
N ARG A 600 -11.47 16.57 -7.31
CA ARG A 600 -12.54 17.08 -8.16
C ARG A 600 -13.17 15.89 -8.90
N THR A 601 -14.48 15.73 -8.75
CA THR A 601 -15.25 14.68 -9.42
C THR A 601 -15.41 14.95 -10.93
N SER A 602 -15.94 13.99 -11.68
CA SER A 602 -16.30 14.16 -13.09
C SER A 602 -17.35 15.25 -13.31
N THR A 603 -18.19 15.55 -12.29
CA THR A 603 -19.16 16.66 -12.30
C THR A 603 -18.56 17.98 -11.80
N ASN A 604 -17.25 18.06 -11.70
CA ASN A 604 -16.51 19.24 -11.21
C ASN A 604 -16.83 19.64 -9.75
N SER A 605 -17.38 18.74 -8.94
CA SER A 605 -17.63 19.01 -7.52
C SER A 605 -16.43 18.59 -6.67
N LEU A 606 -16.18 19.31 -5.57
CA LEU A 606 -15.23 18.87 -4.55
C LEU A 606 -15.79 17.66 -3.81
N LYS A 607 -15.00 16.61 -3.68
CA LYS A 607 -15.25 15.46 -2.81
C LYS A 607 -14.02 15.18 -1.96
N LEU A 608 -14.23 15.01 -0.66
CA LEU A 608 -13.24 14.46 0.27
C LEU A 608 -13.56 12.99 0.49
N ILE A 609 -12.53 12.16 0.54
CA ILE A 609 -12.64 10.72 0.77
C ILE A 609 -11.69 10.35 1.89
N SER A 610 -12.20 9.67 2.92
CA SER A 610 -11.42 9.19 4.06
C SER A 610 -11.00 7.74 3.86
N TRP A 611 -9.77 7.43 4.28
CA TRP A 611 -9.13 6.14 4.15
C TRP A 611 -8.47 5.73 5.44
N SER A 612 -8.56 4.45 5.80
CA SER A 612 -7.73 3.87 6.85
C SER A 612 -6.72 2.89 6.26
N MET A 613 -5.56 2.84 6.87
CA MET A 613 -4.61 1.74 6.73
C MET A 613 -4.97 0.66 7.75
N PRO A 614 -4.72 -0.62 7.47
CA PRO A 614 -4.92 -1.71 8.43
C PRO A 614 -4.01 -1.60 9.63
#